data_20ab3c6928e3b67c29eb57a670eff8a6
#
_entry.id   20ab3c6928e3b67c29eb57a670eff8a6
#
_cell.length_a   1.000
_cell.length_b   1.000
_cell.length_c   1.000
_cell.angle_alpha   90.00
_cell.angle_beta   90.00
_cell.angle_gamma   90.00
#
_symmetry.space_group_name_H-M   'P 1'
#
loop_
_entity.id
_entity.type
_entity.pdbx_description
1 polymer ?
#
loop_
_entity_poly.entity_id
_entity_poly.type
_entity_poly.pdbx_seq_one_letter_code
_entity_poly.pdbx_strand_id
1 'polypeptide(L)'
;LCAINPTAQIITDHYSLLAPDEWLHLLEKGHDGFLHHSPFSEASASADSEQLPDSFTLKHVHMRSPESLLLFLEDLIRGHFGNIFRAKGQLPAGDIWLQFDVADSRYSIIDCEQAADSEVVFIGTDIHRQPIRRLCMTKITAVRKYSRSAFHRSVPDLED
;
A
#
# COMPACT_ATOMS: atom_id res chain seq x y z
N LEU A 1 -17.97 13.97 -21.88
CA LEU A 1 -18.20 13.86 -20.43
C LEU A 1 -19.69 13.91 -20.10
N CYS A 2 -20.46 14.89 -20.60
CA CYS A 2 -21.92 14.96 -20.34
C CYS A 2 -22.73 13.76 -20.86
N ALA A 3 -22.23 13.04 -21.87
CA ALA A 3 -22.86 11.81 -22.36
C ALA A 3 -22.67 10.61 -21.40
N ILE A 4 -21.61 10.65 -20.57
CA ILE A 4 -21.30 9.60 -19.60
C ILE A 4 -21.99 9.88 -18.27
N ASN A 5 -22.04 11.15 -17.86
CA ASN A 5 -22.72 11.60 -16.67
C ASN A 5 -23.50 12.89 -16.95
N PRO A 6 -24.81 12.81 -17.29
CA PRO A 6 -25.62 13.97 -17.63
C PRO A 6 -25.90 14.90 -16.44
N THR A 7 -25.69 14.44 -15.21
CA THR A 7 -25.90 15.25 -14.00
C THR A 7 -24.62 15.93 -13.52
N ALA A 8 -23.47 15.64 -14.15
CA ALA A 8 -22.19 16.25 -13.78
C ALA A 8 -22.17 17.74 -14.12
N GLN A 9 -21.83 18.55 -13.16
CA GLN A 9 -21.52 19.98 -13.40
C GLN A 9 -20.07 20.10 -13.85
N ILE A 10 -19.86 20.64 -15.05
CA ILE A 10 -18.50 20.84 -15.60
C ILE A 10 -18.12 22.30 -15.37
N ILE A 11 -17.03 22.53 -14.66
CA ILE A 11 -16.44 23.84 -14.45
C ILE A 11 -15.28 23.96 -15.44
N THR A 12 -15.37 24.92 -16.36
CA THR A 12 -14.37 25.15 -17.41
C THR A 12 -13.30 26.16 -17.01
N ASP A 13 -13.61 27.00 -16.02
CA ASP A 13 -12.69 28.02 -15.53
C ASP A 13 -11.71 27.44 -14.50
N HIS A 14 -10.56 28.12 -14.37
CA HIS A 14 -9.58 27.71 -13.38
C HIS A 14 -10.18 27.85 -11.97
N TYR A 15 -10.03 26.80 -11.14
CA TYR A 15 -10.63 26.74 -9.79
C TYR A 15 -10.32 27.95 -8.89
N SER A 16 -9.16 28.62 -9.10
CA SER A 16 -8.78 29.82 -8.34
C SER A 16 -9.58 31.08 -8.69
N LEU A 17 -10.39 31.04 -9.77
CA LEU A 17 -11.23 32.15 -10.19
C LEU A 17 -12.64 32.08 -9.60
N LEU A 18 -12.98 30.96 -8.96
CA LEU A 18 -14.28 30.80 -8.30
C LEU A 18 -14.33 31.63 -7.02
N ALA A 19 -15.42 32.36 -6.84
CA ALA A 19 -15.67 33.09 -5.60
C ALA A 19 -15.98 32.10 -4.44
N PRO A 20 -15.73 32.50 -3.16
CA PRO A 20 -15.96 31.61 -2.01
C PRO A 20 -17.39 31.10 -1.88
N ASP A 21 -18.39 31.90 -2.25
CA ASP A 21 -19.79 31.53 -2.27
C ASP A 21 -20.14 30.54 -3.39
N GLU A 22 -19.48 30.61 -4.54
CA GLU A 22 -19.60 29.62 -5.61
C GLU A 22 -19.04 28.25 -5.16
N TRP A 23 -17.93 28.23 -4.43
CA TRP A 23 -17.38 27.02 -3.83
C TRP A 23 -18.36 26.40 -2.83
N LEU A 24 -18.95 27.19 -1.94
CA LEU A 24 -19.95 26.70 -0.97
C LEU A 24 -21.15 26.11 -1.70
N HIS A 25 -21.68 26.78 -2.72
CA HIS A 25 -22.79 26.26 -3.51
C HIS A 25 -22.49 24.95 -4.24
N LEU A 26 -21.27 24.79 -4.76
CA LEU A 26 -20.82 23.57 -5.38
C LEU A 26 -20.71 22.41 -4.37
N LEU A 27 -20.22 22.68 -3.17
CA LEU A 27 -20.10 21.69 -2.10
C LEU A 27 -21.47 21.28 -1.56
N GLU A 28 -22.38 22.22 -1.35
CA GLU A 28 -23.76 21.93 -0.88
C GLU A 28 -24.55 21.11 -1.92
N LYS A 29 -24.48 21.51 -3.18
CA LYS A 29 -25.21 20.82 -4.26
C LYS A 29 -24.65 19.43 -4.57
N GLY A 30 -23.34 19.20 -4.35
CA GLY A 30 -22.71 17.90 -4.49
C GLY A 30 -23.14 16.87 -3.45
N HIS A 31 -23.68 17.32 -2.31
CA HIS A 31 -24.04 16.41 -1.23
C HIS A 31 -25.39 15.71 -1.45
N ASP A 32 -26.36 16.37 -2.05
CA ASP A 32 -27.69 15.79 -2.31
C ASP A 32 -27.71 14.75 -3.45
N GLY A 33 -26.75 14.81 -4.37
CA GLY A 33 -26.64 13.89 -5.51
C GLY A 33 -25.90 12.58 -5.21
N PHE A 34 -25.00 12.58 -4.21
CA PHE A 34 -24.14 11.42 -3.92
C PHE A 34 -24.84 10.33 -3.09
N LEU A 35 -25.91 10.65 -2.37
CA LEU A 35 -26.55 9.69 -1.47
C LEU A 35 -27.62 8.80 -2.16
N HIS A 36 -28.02 9.09 -3.41
CA HIS A 36 -29.09 8.36 -4.07
C HIS A 36 -28.71 7.62 -5.36
N HIS A 37 -27.49 7.76 -5.86
CA HIS A 37 -27.05 6.97 -7.00
C HIS A 37 -25.77 6.24 -6.63
N SER A 38 -25.93 5.06 -6.06
CA SER A 38 -24.90 4.04 -6.18
C SER A 38 -24.73 3.78 -7.69
N PRO A 39 -23.59 4.07 -8.31
CA PRO A 39 -23.35 3.72 -9.71
C PRO A 39 -23.27 2.21 -9.94
N PHE A 40 -23.52 1.42 -8.88
CA PHE A 40 -23.63 -0.03 -8.88
C PHE A 40 -25.07 -0.57 -8.91
N SER A 41 -26.06 0.25 -9.26
CA SER A 41 -27.39 -0.25 -9.59
C SER A 41 -27.41 -0.71 -11.05
N GLU A 42 -27.25 -2.02 -11.24
CA GLU A 42 -27.67 -2.80 -12.41
C GLU A 42 -27.29 -2.27 -13.78
N ALA A 43 -25.99 -2.15 -14.07
CA ALA A 43 -25.54 -2.35 -15.43
C ALA A 43 -25.72 -3.85 -15.73
N SER A 44 -26.72 -4.16 -16.55
CA SER A 44 -27.01 -5.48 -17.09
C SER A 44 -25.73 -6.19 -17.48
N ALA A 45 -25.52 -7.35 -16.90
CA ALA A 45 -24.42 -8.27 -17.17
C ALA A 45 -24.38 -8.61 -18.66
N SER A 46 -23.57 -7.92 -19.43
CA SER A 46 -22.95 -8.49 -20.62
C SER A 46 -21.81 -9.38 -20.11
N ALA A 47 -21.91 -10.66 -20.40
CA ALA A 47 -21.08 -11.74 -19.91
C ALA A 47 -19.69 -11.73 -20.52
N ASP A 48 -18.86 -10.81 -20.07
CA ASP A 48 -17.44 -11.00 -19.89
C ASP A 48 -17.22 -10.90 -18.40
N SER A 49 -16.77 -11.97 -17.77
CA SER A 49 -16.55 -12.05 -16.32
C SER A 49 -15.34 -11.16 -15.96
N GLU A 50 -15.55 -9.86 -15.96
CA GLU A 50 -14.63 -8.93 -15.30
C GLU A 50 -14.63 -9.30 -13.82
N GLN A 51 -13.57 -9.98 -13.41
CA GLN A 51 -13.34 -10.30 -12.01
C GLN A 51 -13.30 -8.98 -11.23
N LEU A 52 -14.31 -8.76 -10.38
CA LEU A 52 -14.36 -7.59 -9.52
C LEU A 52 -13.11 -7.53 -8.65
N PRO A 53 -12.54 -6.35 -8.44
CA PRO A 53 -11.41 -6.18 -7.54
C PRO A 53 -11.76 -6.68 -6.14
N ASP A 54 -10.85 -7.47 -5.59
CA ASP A 54 -10.91 -7.95 -4.20
C ASP A 54 -9.92 -7.14 -3.34
N SER A 55 -10.20 -7.02 -2.06
CA SER A 55 -9.31 -6.40 -1.09
C SER A 55 -8.90 -7.40 -0.02
N PHE A 56 -7.65 -7.32 0.40
CA PHE A 56 -7.07 -8.19 1.40
C PHE A 56 -6.18 -7.40 2.35
N THR A 57 -6.49 -7.44 3.64
CA THR A 57 -5.75 -6.73 4.68
C THR A 57 -5.04 -7.71 5.61
N LEU A 58 -3.80 -7.40 5.93
CA LEU A 58 -3.02 -8.08 6.96
C LEU A 58 -2.66 -7.11 8.07
N LYS A 59 -2.80 -7.56 9.32
CA LYS A 59 -2.34 -6.87 10.53
C LYS A 59 -1.18 -7.62 11.18
N HIS A 60 -0.42 -6.92 12.01
CA HIS A 60 0.75 -7.46 12.70
C HIS A 60 1.79 -8.04 11.73
N VAL A 61 1.99 -7.33 10.64
CA VAL A 61 2.92 -7.68 9.57
C VAL A 61 4.34 -7.27 9.97
N HIS A 62 5.31 -8.08 9.61
CA HIS A 62 6.73 -7.74 9.79
C HIS A 62 7.57 -8.38 8.68
N MET A 63 8.65 -7.73 8.32
CA MET A 63 9.66 -8.26 7.42
C MET A 63 10.97 -8.43 8.17
N ARG A 64 11.78 -9.40 7.73
CA ARG A 64 13.08 -9.69 8.37
C ARG A 64 14.05 -8.52 8.23
N SER A 65 14.04 -7.85 7.11
CA SER A 65 14.94 -6.74 6.78
C SER A 65 14.34 -5.89 5.66
N PRO A 66 14.87 -4.69 5.40
CA PRO A 66 14.49 -3.87 4.25
C PRO A 66 14.64 -4.58 2.90
N GLU A 67 15.70 -5.39 2.74
CA GLU A 67 15.93 -6.16 1.51
C GLU A 67 14.85 -7.21 1.30
N SER A 68 14.34 -7.81 2.39
CA SER A 68 13.22 -8.76 2.31
C SER A 68 11.93 -8.08 1.84
N LEU A 69 11.70 -6.84 2.26
CA LEU A 69 10.58 -6.04 1.77
C LEU A 69 10.76 -5.71 0.29
N LEU A 70 11.95 -5.31 -0.13
CA LEU A 70 12.24 -4.99 -1.53
C LEU A 70 11.95 -6.19 -2.45
N LEU A 71 12.48 -7.37 -2.11
CA LEU A 71 12.25 -8.60 -2.87
C LEU A 71 10.76 -8.96 -2.92
N PHE A 72 10.04 -8.80 -1.80
CA PHE A 72 8.60 -9.02 -1.75
C PHE A 72 7.84 -8.09 -2.69
N LEU A 73 8.18 -6.80 -2.74
CA LEU A 73 7.53 -5.82 -3.62
C LEU A 73 7.86 -6.09 -5.09
N GLU A 74 9.07 -6.54 -5.41
CA GLU A 74 9.42 -6.98 -6.77
C GLU A 74 8.61 -8.20 -7.21
N ASP A 75 8.47 -9.20 -6.35
CA ASP A 75 7.64 -10.37 -6.62
C ASP A 75 6.16 -10.01 -6.78
N LEU A 76 5.70 -9.01 -6.02
CA LEU A 76 4.33 -8.50 -6.08
C LEU A 76 4.04 -7.85 -7.43
N ILE A 77 4.90 -6.93 -7.90
CA ILE A 77 4.72 -6.27 -9.20
C ILE A 77 4.93 -7.21 -10.40
N ARG A 78 5.67 -8.32 -10.21
CA ARG A 78 5.82 -9.39 -11.21
C ARG A 78 4.63 -10.34 -11.27
N GLY A 79 3.63 -10.16 -10.39
CA GLY A 79 2.41 -10.97 -10.38
C GLY A 79 2.52 -12.33 -9.70
N HIS A 80 3.58 -12.61 -8.91
CA HIS A 80 3.75 -13.89 -8.21
C HIS A 80 2.64 -14.14 -7.16
N PHE A 81 1.94 -13.10 -6.75
CA PHE A 81 0.85 -13.17 -5.75
C PHE A 81 -0.54 -12.88 -6.32
N GLY A 82 -0.71 -13.03 -7.64
CA GLY A 82 -1.91 -12.65 -8.37
C GLY A 82 -1.78 -11.26 -8.98
N ASN A 83 -2.85 -10.76 -9.56
CA ASN A 83 -2.85 -9.45 -10.21
C ASN A 83 -3.17 -8.35 -9.19
N ILE A 84 -2.15 -7.91 -8.45
CA ILE A 84 -2.26 -6.85 -7.45
C ILE A 84 -1.86 -5.52 -8.09
N PHE A 85 -2.81 -4.63 -8.25
CA PHE A 85 -2.58 -3.31 -8.86
C PHE A 85 -2.46 -2.19 -7.83
N ARG A 86 -2.80 -2.45 -6.56
CA ARG A 86 -2.58 -1.53 -5.46
C ARG A 86 -2.19 -2.29 -4.20
N ALA A 87 -1.13 -1.85 -3.54
CA ALA A 87 -0.84 -2.25 -2.18
C ALA A 87 -0.24 -1.09 -1.40
N LYS A 88 -0.61 -0.97 -0.14
CA LYS A 88 -0.08 0.05 0.75
C LYS A 88 0.04 -0.49 2.16
N GLY A 89 1.09 -0.13 2.85
CA GLY A 89 1.25 -0.52 4.23
C GLY A 89 2.42 0.13 4.93
N GLN A 90 2.42 -0.05 6.25
CA GLN A 90 3.52 0.31 7.13
C GLN A 90 3.85 -0.88 8.03
N LEU A 91 5.11 -1.18 8.19
CA LEU A 91 5.57 -2.36 8.90
C LEU A 91 7.02 -2.23 9.38
N PRO A 92 7.39 -2.95 10.44
CA PRO A 92 8.80 -3.12 10.81
C PRO A 92 9.50 -4.04 9.81
N ALA A 93 10.67 -3.60 9.34
CA ALA A 93 11.59 -4.36 8.49
C ALA A 93 12.96 -4.43 9.17
N GLY A 94 13.20 -5.47 9.98
CA GLY A 94 14.32 -5.51 10.91
C GLY A 94 14.13 -4.51 12.04
N ASP A 95 15.09 -3.61 12.18
CA ASP A 95 15.12 -2.61 13.27
C ASP A 95 14.51 -1.25 12.88
N ILE A 96 14.02 -1.10 11.65
CA ILE A 96 13.42 0.15 11.15
C ILE A 96 11.97 -0.05 10.71
N TRP A 97 11.20 1.04 10.75
CA TRP A 97 9.84 1.06 10.22
C TRP A 97 9.83 1.67 8.82
N LEU A 98 9.16 0.99 7.93
CA LEU A 98 9.03 1.40 6.54
C LEU A 98 7.55 1.48 6.14
N GLN A 99 7.23 2.52 5.40
CA GLN A 99 5.98 2.63 4.66
C GLN A 99 6.25 2.38 3.19
N PHE A 100 5.39 1.60 2.56
CA PHE A 100 5.44 1.40 1.12
C PHE A 100 4.10 1.67 0.46
N ASP A 101 4.16 2.00 -0.80
CA ASP A 101 3.01 2.17 -1.68
C ASP A 101 3.33 1.54 -3.03
N VAL A 102 2.45 0.67 -3.51
CA VAL A 102 2.51 0.03 -4.83
C VAL A 102 1.33 0.52 -5.65
N ALA A 103 1.61 0.96 -6.87
CA ALA A 103 0.61 1.32 -7.85
C ALA A 103 1.00 0.71 -9.19
N ASP A 104 0.22 -0.23 -9.66
CA ASP A 104 0.47 -1.03 -10.86
C ASP A 104 1.86 -1.71 -10.80
N SER A 105 2.76 -1.32 -11.68
CA SER A 105 4.12 -1.86 -11.77
C SER A 105 5.19 -1.00 -11.10
N ARG A 106 4.80 -0.08 -10.21
CA ARG A 106 5.73 0.82 -9.51
C ARG A 106 5.53 0.72 -8.02
N TYR A 107 6.61 0.90 -7.27
CA TYR A 107 6.53 1.03 -5.82
C TYR A 107 7.42 2.16 -5.32
N SER A 108 7.07 2.68 -4.15
CA SER A 108 7.89 3.58 -3.34
C SER A 108 8.03 3.02 -1.93
N ILE A 109 9.18 3.26 -1.32
CA ILE A 109 9.46 2.91 0.07
C ILE A 109 10.00 4.17 0.73
N ILE A 110 9.47 4.51 1.89
CA ILE A 110 9.94 5.62 2.72
C ILE A 110 10.13 5.16 4.16
N ASP A 111 11.04 5.79 4.85
CA ASP A 111 11.18 5.66 6.30
C ASP A 111 9.97 6.28 6.99
N CYS A 112 9.53 5.69 8.10
CA CYS A 112 8.41 6.22 8.87
C CYS A 112 8.60 5.97 10.37
N GLU A 113 7.91 6.76 11.18
CA GLU A 113 7.88 6.55 12.61
C GLU A 113 7.18 5.23 12.97
N GLN A 114 7.58 4.66 14.10
CA GLN A 114 6.95 3.45 14.62
C GLN A 114 5.48 3.70 14.90
N ALA A 115 4.61 2.91 14.27
CA ALA A 115 3.19 2.92 14.52
C ALA A 115 2.79 1.93 15.64
N ALA A 116 1.61 2.10 16.20
CA ALA A 116 1.06 1.20 17.19
C ALA A 116 0.85 -0.23 16.63
N ASP A 117 0.40 -0.30 15.39
CA ASP A 117 0.18 -1.55 14.67
C ASP A 117 0.74 -1.47 13.25
N SER A 118 1.24 -2.60 12.77
CA SER A 118 1.63 -2.76 11.37
C SER A 118 0.46 -3.32 10.57
N GLU A 119 0.18 -2.69 9.43
CA GLU A 119 -0.93 -3.07 8.57
C GLU A 119 -0.53 -2.93 7.10
N VAL A 120 -1.01 -3.87 6.28
CA VAL A 120 -0.84 -3.85 4.82
C VAL A 120 -2.15 -4.20 4.15
N VAL A 121 -2.54 -3.39 3.18
CA VAL A 121 -3.74 -3.59 2.36
C VAL A 121 -3.31 -3.89 0.93
N PHE A 122 -3.92 -4.90 0.32
CA PHE A 122 -3.75 -5.30 -1.07
C PHE A 122 -5.08 -5.16 -1.79
N ILE A 123 -5.06 -4.66 -3.02
CA ILE A 123 -6.23 -4.55 -3.91
C ILE A 123 -5.84 -5.14 -5.26
N GLY A 124 -6.63 -6.08 -5.75
CA GLY A 124 -6.31 -6.78 -6.99
C GLY A 124 -7.35 -7.80 -7.37
N THR A 125 -7.04 -8.61 -8.37
CA THR A 125 -7.82 -9.78 -8.77
C THR A 125 -6.98 -11.04 -8.57
N ASP A 126 -7.61 -12.15 -8.22
CA ASP A 126 -6.94 -13.44 -8.00
C ASP A 126 -5.79 -13.36 -6.97
N ILE A 127 -6.02 -12.72 -5.84
CA ILE A 127 -4.99 -12.50 -4.81
C ILE A 127 -4.62 -13.81 -4.12
N HIS A 128 -3.37 -14.23 -4.23
CA HIS A 128 -2.82 -15.41 -3.57
C HIS A 128 -2.51 -15.12 -2.09
N ARG A 129 -3.52 -15.11 -1.23
CA ARG A 129 -3.43 -14.67 0.17
C ARG A 129 -2.47 -15.50 1.03
N GLN A 130 -2.34 -16.81 0.79
CA GLN A 130 -1.52 -17.70 1.61
C GLN A 130 -0.01 -17.48 1.46
N PRO A 131 0.56 -17.36 0.24
CA PRO A 131 1.96 -16.99 0.07
C PRO A 131 2.29 -15.62 0.70
N ILE A 132 1.42 -14.63 0.53
CA ILE A 132 1.59 -13.29 1.13
C ILE A 132 1.67 -13.40 2.66
N ARG A 133 0.73 -14.11 3.29
CA ARG A 133 0.73 -14.32 4.76
C ARG A 133 2.01 -14.97 5.25
N ARG A 134 2.52 -15.98 4.55
CA ARG A 134 3.76 -16.65 4.93
C ARG A 134 4.95 -15.71 4.97
N LEU A 135 5.10 -14.88 3.95
CA LEU A 135 6.22 -13.93 3.86
C LEU A 135 6.10 -12.81 4.89
N CYS A 136 4.90 -12.26 5.05
CA CYS A 136 4.64 -11.12 5.91
C CYS A 136 4.50 -11.46 7.41
N MET A 137 4.31 -12.74 7.76
CA MET A 137 4.09 -13.18 9.15
C MET A 137 5.11 -14.21 9.63
N THR A 138 6.22 -14.40 8.92
CA THR A 138 7.29 -15.30 9.37
C THR A 138 7.92 -14.72 10.62
N LYS A 139 7.60 -15.29 11.80
CA LYS A 139 8.20 -14.90 13.08
C LYS A 139 9.71 -14.98 12.97
N ILE A 140 10.39 -13.90 13.33
CA ILE A 140 11.83 -13.89 13.55
C ILE A 140 12.09 -14.87 14.71
N THR A 141 12.45 -16.10 14.36
CA THR A 141 13.06 -17.00 15.37
C THR A 141 14.35 -16.29 15.77
N ALA A 142 14.45 -15.94 17.05
CA ALA A 142 15.48 -15.10 17.62
C ALA A 142 16.84 -15.34 16.97
N VAL A 143 17.36 -14.34 16.28
CA VAL A 143 18.75 -14.32 15.82
C VAL A 143 19.61 -14.42 17.09
N ARG A 144 20.37 -15.50 17.18
CA ARG A 144 21.43 -15.72 18.15
C ARG A 144 22.19 -14.41 18.28
N LYS A 145 22.10 -13.75 19.43
CA LYS A 145 22.93 -12.58 19.75
C LYS A 145 24.39 -13.00 19.53
N TYR A 146 24.99 -12.51 18.47
CA TYR A 146 26.43 -12.56 18.32
C TYR A 146 26.99 -11.66 19.41
N SER A 147 27.45 -12.30 20.47
CA SER A 147 28.21 -11.67 21.54
C SER A 147 29.44 -10.98 20.93
N ARG A 148 29.51 -9.69 21.07
CA ARG A 148 30.64 -8.84 20.72
C ARG A 148 31.78 -9.04 21.74
N SER A 149 32.20 -10.28 21.95
CA SER A 149 33.32 -10.59 22.86
C SER A 149 34.28 -11.54 22.15
N ALA A 150 35.05 -11.06 21.21
CA ALA A 150 36.33 -11.64 20.80
C ALA A 150 37.00 -10.77 19.70
N PHE A 151 37.32 -9.54 20.01
CA PHE A 151 38.32 -8.83 19.22
C PHE A 151 39.18 -7.98 20.16
N HIS A 152 39.78 -8.67 21.16
CA HIS A 152 40.95 -8.15 21.82
C HIS A 152 42.14 -8.73 21.08
N ARG A 153 42.58 -8.04 20.04
CA ARG A 153 43.83 -8.35 19.38
C ARG A 153 44.95 -7.64 20.18
N SER A 154 45.70 -8.43 20.89
CA SER A 154 46.94 -8.02 21.52
C SER A 154 47.86 -7.44 20.46
N VAL A 155 48.25 -6.21 20.63
CA VAL A 155 49.36 -5.60 19.91
C VAL A 155 50.63 -6.13 20.56
N PRO A 156 51.56 -6.76 19.90
CA PRO A 156 52.87 -7.05 20.48
C PRO A 156 53.68 -5.77 20.54
N ASP A 157 54.19 -5.46 21.76
CA ASP A 157 55.17 -4.43 21.96
C ASP A 157 56.44 -4.76 21.14
N LEU A 158 56.82 -3.85 20.30
CA LEU A 158 58.14 -3.81 19.69
C LEU A 158 58.99 -2.88 20.54
N GLU A 159 59.78 -3.49 21.43
CA GLU A 159 60.95 -2.84 22.03
C GLU A 159 62.15 -3.07 21.11
N ASP A 160 62.97 -1.98 20.98
CA ASP A 160 64.25 -1.78 20.36
C ASP A 160 64.40 -1.78 18.85
#